data_d4c803b71a36baabdb5d136c56363fe2
#
_entry.id   d4c803b71a36baabdb5d136c56363fe2
#
_cell.length_a   1.000
_cell.length_b   1.000
_cell.length_c   1.000
_cell.angle_alpha   90.00
_cell.angle_beta   90.00
_cell.angle_gamma   90.00
#
_symmetry.space_group_name_H-M   'P 1'
#
loop_
_entity.id
_entity.type
_entity.pdbx_description
1 polymer ?
#
loop_
_entity_poly.entity_id
_entity_poly.type
_entity_poly.pdbx_seq_one_letter_code
_entity_poly.pdbx_strand_id
1 'polypeptide(L)'
;MPVRAVFFDVGDTLWHAAGAPPPAEFRRRAAERAAAFLRARGLPAADPAALARACWDAIEAAMRAARAGDLIEPDYPRVAADAAAALGVPLDRAAAAEFLDAIYVSGAEGGKVAYPDARPTLDVLRQRGFRLGIVTNRAFGGERFRADLREAGLDIDWDVIAVSVEVGYLKPHPRLFRAALDALGLAPAEAVMVGNSLAEDIAGAQRLGMPAAWKRSAADADGVVPDFTFDRVSELLDWSLLAEAARVC
;
A
#
# COMPACT_ATOMS: atom_id res chain seq x y z
N MET A 1 3.94 26.14 10.69
CA MET A 1 3.45 25.35 11.84
C MET A 1 4.42 24.21 12.09
N PRO A 2 4.58 23.73 13.33
CA PRO A 2 5.44 22.59 13.58
C PRO A 2 4.83 21.31 13.00
N VAL A 3 5.68 20.42 12.50
CA VAL A 3 5.27 19.07 12.07
C VAL A 3 4.88 18.24 13.30
N ARG A 4 3.78 17.49 13.19
CA ARG A 4 3.18 16.70 14.29
C ARG A 4 2.93 15.24 13.89
N ALA A 5 2.96 14.95 12.60
CA ALA A 5 2.78 13.59 12.10
C ALA A 5 3.73 13.27 10.94
N VAL A 6 4.03 11.98 10.81
CA VAL A 6 4.79 11.41 9.70
C VAL A 6 3.95 10.33 9.05
N PHE A 7 3.62 10.53 7.78
CA PHE A 7 2.90 9.55 6.96
C PHE A 7 3.89 8.80 6.07
N PHE A 8 3.73 7.50 5.98
CA PHE A 8 4.60 6.64 5.21
C PHE A 8 3.82 5.93 4.10
N ASP A 9 4.37 5.88 2.89
CA ASP A 9 4.13 4.75 2.03
C ASP A 9 4.81 3.51 2.61
N VAL A 10 4.47 2.33 2.11
CA VAL A 10 4.98 1.09 2.70
C VAL A 10 5.87 0.31 1.75
N GLY A 11 5.42 0.10 0.50
CA GLY A 11 6.16 -0.66 -0.50
C GLY A 11 7.46 0.02 -0.89
N ASP A 12 8.59 -0.68 -0.79
CA ASP A 12 9.94 -0.15 -1.05
C ASP A 12 10.30 1.13 -0.25
N THR A 13 9.43 1.52 0.69
CA THR A 13 9.65 2.60 1.65
C THR A 13 9.99 2.07 3.03
N LEU A 14 9.11 1.28 3.64
CA LEU A 14 9.31 0.67 4.96
C LEU A 14 9.63 -0.83 4.89
N TRP A 15 9.15 -1.51 3.86
CA TRP A 15 9.46 -2.91 3.59
C TRP A 15 9.89 -3.14 2.15
N HIS A 16 10.51 -4.28 1.88
CA HIS A 16 10.90 -4.73 0.56
C HIS A 16 10.69 -6.25 0.41
N ALA A 17 10.75 -6.75 -0.80
CA ALA A 17 10.56 -8.17 -1.11
C ALA A 17 11.90 -8.91 -1.24
N ALA A 18 12.77 -8.86 -0.21
CA ALA A 18 14.10 -9.46 -0.26
C ALA A 18 14.11 -10.98 -0.40
N GLY A 19 13.08 -11.64 0.10
CA GLY A 19 12.93 -13.10 0.08
C GLY A 19 11.78 -13.56 -0.81
N ALA A 20 11.42 -12.79 -1.84
CA ALA A 20 10.30 -13.15 -2.70
C ALA A 20 10.51 -14.54 -3.33
N PRO A 21 9.57 -15.47 -3.15
CA PRO A 21 9.65 -16.76 -3.81
C PRO A 21 9.58 -16.57 -5.33
N PRO A 22 10.09 -17.57 -6.10
CA PRO A 22 9.98 -17.50 -7.54
C PRO A 22 8.53 -17.28 -8.00
N PRO A 23 8.29 -16.52 -9.09
CA PRO A 23 6.93 -16.26 -9.57
C PRO A 23 6.09 -17.52 -9.82
N ALA A 24 6.73 -18.66 -10.12
CA ALA A 24 6.07 -19.95 -10.26
C ALA A 24 5.45 -20.44 -8.95
N GLU A 25 6.09 -20.19 -7.82
CA GLU A 25 5.60 -20.57 -6.50
C GLU A 25 4.35 -19.76 -6.11
N PHE A 26 4.35 -18.45 -6.37
CA PHE A 26 3.16 -17.62 -6.20
C PHE A 26 1.98 -18.14 -7.01
N ARG A 27 2.22 -18.41 -8.29
CA ARG A 27 1.18 -18.95 -9.17
C ARG A 27 0.66 -20.31 -8.70
N ARG A 28 1.54 -21.18 -8.21
CA ARG A 28 1.15 -22.48 -7.66
C ARG A 28 0.24 -22.33 -6.44
N ARG A 29 0.64 -21.48 -5.48
CA ARG A 29 -0.17 -21.24 -4.26
C ARG A 29 -1.53 -20.64 -4.59
N ALA A 30 -1.59 -19.65 -5.46
CA ALA A 30 -2.85 -19.06 -5.91
C ALA A 30 -3.74 -20.09 -6.61
N ALA A 31 -3.17 -20.95 -7.47
CA ALA A 31 -3.90 -22.01 -8.15
C ALA A 31 -4.47 -23.07 -7.19
N GLU A 32 -3.70 -23.49 -6.20
CA GLU A 32 -4.16 -24.46 -5.17
C GLU A 32 -5.33 -23.90 -4.35
N ARG A 33 -5.26 -22.62 -3.98
CA ARG A 33 -6.32 -21.91 -3.27
C ARG A 33 -7.56 -21.71 -4.13
N ALA A 34 -7.37 -21.34 -5.40
CA ALA A 34 -8.46 -21.26 -6.38
C ALA A 34 -9.16 -22.61 -6.54
N ALA A 35 -8.41 -23.70 -6.65
CA ALA A 35 -8.98 -25.06 -6.73
C ALA A 35 -9.79 -25.42 -5.47
N ALA A 36 -9.30 -25.06 -4.29
CA ALA A 36 -10.01 -25.31 -3.04
C ALA A 36 -11.31 -24.50 -2.97
N PHE A 37 -11.28 -23.23 -3.38
CA PHE A 37 -12.47 -22.37 -3.44
C PHE A 37 -13.54 -22.91 -4.39
N LEU A 38 -13.15 -23.29 -5.62
CA LEU A 38 -14.06 -23.85 -6.62
C LEU A 38 -14.74 -25.13 -6.12
N ARG A 39 -13.96 -26.04 -5.51
CA ARG A 39 -14.49 -27.28 -4.94
C ARG A 39 -15.48 -27.02 -3.81
N ALA A 40 -15.12 -26.12 -2.88
CA ALA A 40 -15.97 -25.80 -1.73
C ALA A 40 -17.33 -25.22 -2.13
N ARG A 41 -17.40 -24.56 -3.29
CA ARG A 41 -18.63 -23.94 -3.81
C ARG A 41 -19.35 -24.76 -4.87
N GLY A 42 -18.84 -25.92 -5.24
CA GLY A 42 -19.43 -26.73 -6.30
C GLY A 42 -19.46 -26.02 -7.66
N LEU A 43 -18.51 -25.10 -7.90
CA LEU A 43 -18.42 -24.35 -9.15
C LEU A 43 -17.80 -25.20 -10.26
N PRO A 44 -18.08 -24.88 -11.55
CA PRO A 44 -17.55 -25.62 -12.67
C PRO A 44 -16.03 -25.78 -12.60
N ALA A 45 -15.55 -26.93 -13.08
CA ALA A 45 -14.12 -27.23 -13.16
C ALA A 45 -13.47 -26.38 -14.26
N ALA A 46 -13.17 -25.14 -13.94
CA ALA A 46 -12.25 -24.31 -14.71
C ALA A 46 -10.81 -24.68 -14.33
N ASP A 47 -9.84 -24.37 -15.19
CA ASP A 47 -8.44 -24.40 -14.81
C ASP A 47 -8.18 -23.39 -13.68
N PRO A 48 -7.92 -23.83 -12.42
CA PRO A 48 -7.77 -22.91 -11.30
C PRO A 48 -6.57 -21.97 -11.46
N ALA A 49 -5.53 -22.41 -12.15
CA ALA A 49 -4.35 -21.58 -12.41
C ALA A 49 -4.67 -20.48 -13.44
N ALA A 50 -5.43 -20.80 -14.47
CA ALA A 50 -5.89 -19.82 -15.45
C ALA A 50 -6.83 -18.80 -14.80
N LEU A 51 -7.75 -19.25 -13.95
CA LEU A 51 -8.68 -18.38 -13.24
C LEU A 51 -7.95 -17.40 -12.31
N ALA A 52 -7.08 -17.91 -11.44
CA ALA A 52 -6.32 -17.06 -10.53
C ALA A 52 -5.48 -16.03 -11.30
N ARG A 53 -4.79 -16.45 -12.36
CA ARG A 53 -4.00 -15.57 -13.19
C ARG A 53 -4.86 -14.51 -13.87
N ALA A 54 -5.98 -14.87 -14.50
CA ALA A 54 -6.86 -13.93 -15.20
C ALA A 54 -7.39 -12.85 -14.24
N CYS A 55 -7.78 -13.21 -13.02
CA CYS A 55 -8.22 -12.25 -12.02
C CYS A 55 -7.09 -11.29 -11.60
N TRP A 56 -5.87 -11.80 -11.38
CA TRP A 56 -4.74 -10.93 -11.04
C TRP A 56 -4.34 -10.00 -12.19
N ASP A 57 -4.26 -10.50 -13.41
CA ASP A 57 -3.93 -9.71 -14.60
C ASP A 57 -4.97 -8.59 -14.81
N ALA A 58 -6.25 -8.91 -14.59
CA ALA A 58 -7.34 -7.93 -14.68
C ALA A 58 -7.25 -6.84 -13.60
N ILE A 59 -6.94 -7.22 -12.35
CA ILE A 59 -6.72 -6.27 -11.23
C ILE A 59 -5.56 -5.34 -11.55
N GLU A 60 -4.42 -5.87 -11.97
CA GLU A 60 -3.26 -5.06 -12.35
C GLU A 60 -3.55 -4.13 -13.53
N ALA A 61 -4.30 -4.60 -14.52
CA ALA A 61 -4.70 -3.79 -15.66
C ALA A 61 -5.63 -2.65 -15.23
N ALA A 62 -6.62 -2.94 -14.36
CA ALA A 62 -7.54 -1.95 -13.83
C ALA A 62 -6.81 -0.88 -13.00
N MET A 63 -5.87 -1.28 -12.15
CA MET A 63 -5.05 -0.36 -11.36
C MET A 63 -4.17 0.52 -12.26
N ARG A 64 -3.52 -0.06 -13.29
CA ARG A 64 -2.75 0.73 -14.26
C ARG A 64 -3.61 1.74 -15.00
N ALA A 65 -4.82 1.34 -15.42
CA ALA A 65 -5.76 2.24 -16.10
C ALA A 65 -6.21 3.38 -15.18
N ALA A 66 -6.54 3.10 -13.93
CA ALA A 66 -6.90 4.11 -12.93
C ALA A 66 -5.76 5.10 -12.67
N ARG A 67 -4.51 4.61 -12.55
CA ARG A 67 -3.31 5.47 -12.40
C ARG A 67 -3.07 6.38 -13.61
N ALA A 68 -3.37 5.92 -14.79
CA ALA A 68 -3.25 6.71 -16.02
C ALA A 68 -4.46 7.66 -16.27
N GLY A 69 -5.55 7.46 -15.53
CA GLY A 69 -6.82 8.17 -15.71
C GLY A 69 -7.16 9.09 -14.54
N ASP A 70 -8.30 8.81 -13.92
CA ASP A 70 -8.93 9.66 -12.90
C ASP A 70 -8.50 9.38 -11.45
N LEU A 71 -7.63 8.40 -11.25
CA LEU A 71 -7.15 7.96 -9.92
C LEU A 71 -8.26 7.43 -9.01
N ILE A 72 -9.42 7.07 -9.56
CA ILE A 72 -10.47 6.39 -8.80
C ILE A 72 -10.06 4.93 -8.62
N GLU A 73 -10.16 4.44 -7.39
CA GLU A 73 -9.85 3.05 -7.06
C GLU A 73 -10.82 2.10 -7.75
N PRO A 74 -10.37 1.08 -8.48
CA PRO A 74 -11.26 0.12 -9.13
C PRO A 74 -12.07 -0.73 -8.14
N ASP A 75 -13.27 -1.15 -8.54
CA ASP A 75 -14.01 -2.21 -7.83
C ASP A 75 -13.40 -3.58 -8.18
N TYR A 76 -12.34 -3.97 -7.48
CA TYR A 76 -11.61 -5.21 -7.74
C TYR A 76 -12.47 -6.48 -7.69
N PRO A 77 -13.45 -6.63 -6.77
CA PRO A 77 -14.39 -7.74 -6.83
C PRO A 77 -15.18 -7.79 -8.15
N ARG A 78 -15.60 -6.64 -8.68
CA ARG A 78 -16.29 -6.58 -9.96
C ARG A 78 -15.36 -6.95 -11.11
N VAL A 79 -14.14 -6.41 -11.11
CA VAL A 79 -13.10 -6.74 -12.10
C VAL A 79 -12.81 -8.24 -12.11
N ALA A 80 -12.68 -8.86 -10.95
CA ALA A 80 -12.45 -10.29 -10.83
C ALA A 80 -13.67 -11.12 -11.28
N ALA A 81 -14.88 -10.68 -10.98
CA ALA A 81 -16.12 -11.34 -11.44
C ALA A 81 -16.20 -11.36 -12.97
N ASP A 82 -15.90 -10.23 -13.61
CA ASP A 82 -15.92 -10.12 -15.08
C ASP A 82 -14.82 -11.01 -15.70
N ALA A 83 -13.63 -11.06 -15.12
CA ALA A 83 -12.54 -11.95 -15.56
C ALA A 83 -12.89 -13.44 -15.39
N ALA A 84 -13.53 -13.81 -14.27
CA ALA A 84 -13.99 -15.17 -14.03
C ALA A 84 -15.09 -15.59 -15.00
N ALA A 85 -16.04 -14.71 -15.28
CA ALA A 85 -17.13 -14.94 -16.24
C ALA A 85 -16.60 -15.20 -17.65
N ALA A 86 -15.54 -14.52 -18.08
CA ALA A 86 -14.88 -14.76 -19.35
C ALA A 86 -14.28 -16.19 -19.48
N LEU A 87 -14.03 -16.85 -18.35
CA LEU A 87 -13.57 -18.25 -18.27
C LEU A 87 -14.71 -19.23 -17.94
N GLY A 88 -15.97 -18.80 -18.01
CA GLY A 88 -17.13 -19.63 -17.71
C GLY A 88 -17.36 -19.92 -16.24
N VAL A 89 -16.75 -19.15 -15.32
CA VAL A 89 -16.93 -19.27 -13.88
C VAL A 89 -17.84 -18.13 -13.40
N PRO A 90 -19.13 -18.39 -13.11
CA PRO A 90 -20.07 -17.34 -12.71
C PRO A 90 -19.84 -16.96 -11.24
N LEU A 91 -19.11 -15.90 -11.00
CA LEU A 91 -18.98 -15.27 -9.69
C LEU A 91 -19.78 -13.96 -9.68
N ASP A 92 -20.69 -13.81 -8.72
CA ASP A 92 -21.19 -12.47 -8.42
C ASP A 92 -20.11 -11.64 -7.69
N ARG A 93 -20.39 -10.36 -7.45
CA ARG A 93 -19.43 -9.46 -6.79
C ARG A 93 -18.99 -9.95 -5.41
N ALA A 94 -19.90 -10.53 -4.64
CA ALA A 94 -19.63 -11.03 -3.28
C ALA A 94 -18.74 -12.29 -3.35
N ALA A 95 -19.09 -13.25 -4.20
CA ALA A 95 -18.30 -14.47 -4.42
C ALA A 95 -16.92 -14.15 -5.00
N ALA A 96 -16.80 -13.13 -5.86
CA ALA A 96 -15.53 -12.68 -6.37
C ALA A 96 -14.66 -12.03 -5.29
N ALA A 97 -15.24 -11.27 -4.35
CA ALA A 97 -14.52 -10.74 -3.19
C ALA A 97 -13.96 -11.89 -2.34
N GLU A 98 -14.77 -12.90 -2.02
CA GLU A 98 -14.32 -14.08 -1.28
C GLU A 98 -13.27 -14.89 -2.06
N PHE A 99 -13.39 -14.96 -3.39
CA PHE A 99 -12.38 -15.60 -4.24
C PHE A 99 -11.04 -14.87 -4.16
N LEU A 100 -11.04 -13.55 -4.31
CA LEU A 100 -9.82 -12.73 -4.16
C LEU A 100 -9.20 -12.92 -2.78
N ASP A 101 -10.03 -12.99 -1.77
CA ASP A 101 -9.61 -13.30 -0.42
C ASP A 101 -8.99 -14.70 -0.30
N ALA A 102 -9.57 -15.69 -0.94
CA ALA A 102 -9.06 -17.04 -0.91
C ALA A 102 -7.69 -17.17 -1.59
N ILE A 103 -7.50 -16.53 -2.75
CA ILE A 103 -6.24 -16.61 -3.51
C ILE A 103 -5.17 -15.63 -3.03
N TYR A 104 -5.46 -14.80 -2.05
CA TYR A 104 -4.51 -13.84 -1.52
C TYR A 104 -3.23 -14.52 -1.00
N VAL A 105 -2.10 -14.03 -1.43
CA VAL A 105 -0.78 -14.43 -0.90
C VAL A 105 -0.31 -13.33 0.02
N SER A 106 -0.10 -13.65 1.31
CA SER A 106 0.26 -12.67 2.33
C SER A 106 1.62 -12.03 2.07
N GLY A 107 1.88 -10.92 2.75
CA GLY A 107 3.17 -10.25 2.68
C GLY A 107 4.33 -11.18 3.02
N ALA A 108 4.21 -11.96 4.10
CA ALA A 108 5.24 -12.93 4.53
C ALA A 108 5.45 -14.04 3.50
N GLU A 109 4.37 -14.63 2.99
CA GLU A 109 4.44 -15.62 1.91
C GLU A 109 5.09 -15.03 0.64
N GLY A 110 4.94 -13.71 0.43
CA GLY A 110 5.54 -12.92 -0.62
C GLY A 110 6.97 -12.47 -0.34
N GLY A 111 7.54 -12.89 0.78
CA GLY A 111 8.90 -12.52 1.18
C GLY A 111 9.07 -11.05 1.53
N LYS A 112 7.99 -10.37 1.89
CA LYS A 112 8.03 -8.97 2.36
C LYS A 112 8.57 -8.92 3.78
N VAL A 113 9.62 -8.14 3.98
CA VAL A 113 10.24 -7.88 5.28
C VAL A 113 10.51 -6.39 5.42
N ALA A 114 10.39 -5.86 6.62
CA ALA A 114 10.77 -4.49 6.89
C ALA A 114 12.26 -4.27 6.63
N TYR A 115 12.62 -3.05 6.19
CA TYR A 115 14.03 -2.66 6.22
C TYR A 115 14.54 -2.73 7.65
N PRO A 116 15.79 -3.17 7.88
CA PRO A 116 16.31 -3.40 9.24
C PRO A 116 16.25 -2.17 10.15
N ASP A 117 16.33 -0.98 9.56
CA ASP A 117 16.29 0.30 10.26
C ASP A 117 14.88 0.94 10.31
N ALA A 118 13.88 0.35 9.65
CA ALA A 118 12.53 0.91 9.63
C ALA A 118 11.90 0.95 11.03
N ARG A 119 11.78 -0.21 11.69
CA ARG A 119 11.17 -0.28 13.01
C ARG A 119 11.90 0.58 14.07
N PRO A 120 13.23 0.54 14.20
CA PRO A 120 13.94 1.42 15.12
C PRO A 120 13.71 2.91 14.85
N THR A 121 13.63 3.31 13.57
CA THR A 121 13.35 4.70 13.19
C THR A 121 11.94 5.13 13.61
N LEU A 122 10.94 4.28 13.35
CA LEU A 122 9.56 4.53 13.77
C LEU A 122 9.45 4.68 15.29
N ASP A 123 10.14 3.83 16.05
CA ASP A 123 10.16 3.90 17.51
C ASP A 123 10.78 5.22 18.01
N VAL A 124 11.85 5.71 17.38
CA VAL A 124 12.46 7.02 17.72
C VAL A 124 11.52 8.17 17.37
N LEU A 125 10.87 8.15 16.20
CA LEU A 125 9.90 9.18 15.82
C LEU A 125 8.73 9.22 16.81
N ARG A 126 8.24 8.06 17.25
CA ARG A 126 7.21 7.97 18.29
C ARG A 126 7.68 8.55 19.62
N GLN A 127 8.91 8.25 20.04
CA GLN A 127 9.51 8.81 21.25
C GLN A 127 9.69 10.33 21.16
N ARG A 128 9.92 10.87 19.97
CA ARG A 128 9.93 12.31 19.70
C ARG A 128 8.53 12.93 19.71
N GLY A 129 7.46 12.14 19.89
CA GLY A 129 6.07 12.60 19.99
C GLY A 129 5.35 12.74 18.66
N PHE A 130 5.92 12.29 17.54
CA PHE A 130 5.22 12.29 16.26
C PHE A 130 4.13 11.22 16.22
N ARG A 131 2.97 11.58 15.66
CA ARG A 131 1.96 10.61 15.23
C ARG A 131 2.43 9.94 13.95
N LEU A 132 2.22 8.63 13.85
CA LEU A 132 2.68 7.84 12.73
C LEU A 132 1.48 7.29 11.95
N GLY A 133 1.48 7.50 10.65
CA GLY A 133 0.40 7.01 9.79
C GLY A 133 0.92 6.35 8.51
N ILE A 134 0.03 5.63 7.86
CA ILE A 134 0.25 5.02 6.56
C ILE A 134 -0.66 5.67 5.53
N VAL A 135 -0.11 5.98 4.34
CA VAL A 135 -0.86 6.43 3.15
C VAL A 135 -0.34 5.63 1.96
N THR A 136 -1.08 4.62 1.53
CA THR A 136 -0.56 3.63 0.58
C THR A 136 -1.59 3.20 -0.48
N ASN A 137 -1.11 2.94 -1.71
CA ASN A 137 -1.90 2.39 -2.80
C ASN A 137 -1.88 0.85 -2.74
N ARG A 138 -3.03 0.22 -2.46
CA ARG A 138 -3.16 -1.24 -2.37
C ARG A 138 -4.56 -1.71 -2.77
N ALA A 139 -4.60 -2.81 -3.52
CA ALA A 139 -5.85 -3.50 -3.87
C ALA A 139 -6.49 -4.28 -2.69
N PHE A 140 -5.75 -4.46 -1.61
CA PHE A 140 -6.22 -5.17 -0.40
C PHE A 140 -5.91 -4.33 0.83
N GLY A 141 -6.94 -4.07 1.63
CA GLY A 141 -6.90 -3.31 2.87
C GLY A 141 -7.31 -4.15 4.09
N GLY A 142 -7.89 -3.49 5.09
CA GLY A 142 -8.46 -4.09 6.27
C GLY A 142 -7.48 -4.90 7.11
N GLU A 143 -8.00 -5.96 7.73
CA GLU A 143 -7.20 -6.81 8.62
C GLU A 143 -6.08 -7.56 7.87
N ARG A 144 -6.25 -7.85 6.58
CA ARG A 144 -5.19 -8.47 5.76
C ARG A 144 -3.96 -7.60 5.69
N PHE A 145 -4.13 -6.32 5.40
CA PHE A 145 -3.00 -5.40 5.34
C PHE A 145 -2.37 -5.19 6.72
N ARG A 146 -3.18 -5.14 7.79
CA ARG A 146 -2.67 -5.08 9.16
C ARG A 146 -1.88 -6.34 9.52
N ALA A 147 -2.33 -7.52 9.08
CA ALA A 147 -1.59 -8.77 9.25
C ALA A 147 -0.24 -8.73 8.50
N ASP A 148 -0.24 -8.26 7.25
CA ASP A 148 1.00 -8.07 6.47
C ASP A 148 2.01 -7.16 7.19
N LEU A 149 1.54 -6.06 7.81
CA LEU A 149 2.40 -5.16 8.58
C LEU A 149 3.01 -5.86 9.79
N ARG A 150 2.19 -6.63 10.55
CA ARG A 150 2.67 -7.40 11.70
C ARG A 150 3.71 -8.44 11.30
N GLU A 151 3.41 -9.23 10.26
CA GLU A 151 4.28 -10.28 9.74
C GLU A 151 5.60 -9.71 9.20
N ALA A 152 5.59 -8.50 8.63
CA ALA A 152 6.78 -7.81 8.16
C ALA A 152 7.62 -7.17 9.29
N GLY A 153 7.16 -7.20 10.55
CA GLY A 153 7.85 -6.57 11.69
C GLY A 153 7.51 -5.09 11.88
N LEU A 154 6.44 -4.60 11.25
CA LEU A 154 5.94 -3.22 11.36
C LEU A 154 4.71 -3.15 12.28
N ASP A 155 4.63 -4.02 13.28
CA ASP A 155 3.58 -4.03 14.29
C ASP A 155 3.82 -2.90 15.30
N ILE A 156 3.28 -1.74 14.99
CA ILE A 156 3.26 -0.56 15.87
C ILE A 156 1.82 -0.03 15.94
N ASP A 157 1.54 0.78 16.97
CA ASP A 157 0.28 1.49 17.07
C ASP A 157 0.23 2.62 16.02
N TRP A 158 -0.22 2.31 14.83
CA TRP A 158 -0.44 3.32 13.79
C TRP A 158 -1.61 4.21 14.17
N ASP A 159 -1.37 5.54 14.23
CA ASP A 159 -2.43 6.51 14.54
C ASP A 159 -3.47 6.61 13.43
N VAL A 160 -3.07 6.33 12.19
CA VAL A 160 -3.95 6.25 11.03
C VAL A 160 -3.38 5.31 9.97
N ILE A 161 -4.24 4.57 9.30
CA ILE A 161 -3.90 3.79 8.11
C ILE A 161 -4.92 4.14 7.02
N ALA A 162 -4.47 4.87 6.00
CA ALA A 162 -5.26 5.23 4.82
C ALA A 162 -4.80 4.37 3.64
N VAL A 163 -5.66 3.46 3.21
CA VAL A 163 -5.42 2.55 2.08
C VAL A 163 -6.31 2.96 0.92
N SER A 164 -5.77 3.02 -0.29
CA SER A 164 -6.50 3.48 -1.46
C SER A 164 -7.81 2.73 -1.70
N VAL A 165 -7.82 1.40 -1.56
CA VAL A 165 -9.03 0.58 -1.73
C VAL A 165 -10.14 0.89 -0.70
N GLU A 166 -9.79 1.40 0.47
CA GLU A 166 -10.75 1.79 1.52
C GLU A 166 -11.25 3.22 1.32
N VAL A 167 -10.40 4.11 0.82
CA VAL A 167 -10.69 5.52 0.59
C VAL A 167 -11.36 5.76 -0.77
N GLY A 168 -11.13 4.87 -1.74
CA GLY A 168 -11.67 4.94 -3.10
C GLY A 168 -10.84 5.79 -4.07
N TYR A 169 -9.60 6.16 -3.71
CA TYR A 169 -8.72 6.99 -4.54
C TYR A 169 -7.27 6.56 -4.40
N LEU A 170 -6.56 6.50 -5.53
CA LEU A 170 -5.12 6.22 -5.59
C LEU A 170 -4.28 7.50 -5.37
N LYS A 171 -3.11 7.41 -4.76
CA LYS A 171 -2.09 8.45 -4.88
C LYS A 171 -1.74 8.66 -6.36
N PRO A 172 -1.50 9.88 -6.82
CA PRO A 172 -1.39 11.13 -6.06
C PRO A 172 -2.71 11.92 -5.88
N HIS A 173 -3.88 11.27 -5.89
CA HIS A 173 -5.14 11.96 -5.68
C HIS A 173 -5.23 12.54 -4.24
N PRO A 174 -5.61 13.83 -4.07
CA PRO A 174 -5.55 14.50 -2.77
C PRO A 174 -6.43 13.87 -1.68
N ARG A 175 -7.50 13.17 -2.06
CA ARG A 175 -8.42 12.56 -1.09
C ARG A 175 -7.76 11.49 -0.22
N LEU A 176 -6.79 10.74 -0.76
CA LEU A 176 -6.12 9.71 0.05
C LEU A 176 -5.25 10.35 1.15
N PHE A 177 -4.51 11.40 0.84
CA PHE A 177 -3.74 12.14 1.85
C PHE A 177 -4.65 12.84 2.85
N ARG A 178 -5.74 13.48 2.37
CA ARG A 178 -6.72 14.14 3.23
C ARG A 178 -7.38 13.17 4.19
N ALA A 179 -7.69 11.95 3.79
CA ALA A 179 -8.26 10.95 4.68
C ALA A 179 -7.37 10.72 5.91
N ALA A 180 -6.04 10.68 5.75
CA ALA A 180 -5.11 10.56 6.86
C ALA A 180 -5.01 11.86 7.69
N LEU A 181 -4.96 13.02 7.04
CA LEU A 181 -4.92 14.33 7.72
C LEU A 181 -6.17 14.58 8.55
N ASP A 182 -7.35 14.35 7.96
CA ASP A 182 -8.64 14.59 8.60
C ASP A 182 -8.84 13.66 9.81
N ALA A 183 -8.44 12.39 9.70
CA ALA A 183 -8.49 11.44 10.81
C ALA A 183 -7.67 11.90 12.03
N LEU A 184 -6.61 12.67 11.80
CA LEU A 184 -5.76 13.22 12.87
C LEU A 184 -6.06 14.69 13.18
N GLY A 185 -6.98 15.35 12.48
CA GLY A 185 -7.29 16.76 12.66
C GLY A 185 -6.09 17.65 12.35
N LEU A 186 -5.35 17.38 11.28
CA LEU A 186 -4.13 18.09 10.90
C LEU A 186 -4.29 18.88 9.61
N ALA A 187 -3.66 20.06 9.59
CA ALA A 187 -3.42 20.78 8.35
C ALA A 187 -2.26 20.12 7.56
N PRO A 188 -2.23 20.24 6.22
CA PRO A 188 -1.16 19.61 5.41
C PRO A 188 0.27 19.96 5.86
N ALA A 189 0.52 21.23 6.24
CA ALA A 189 1.85 21.66 6.70
C ALA A 189 2.25 21.10 8.07
N GLU A 190 1.33 20.44 8.81
CA GLU A 190 1.61 19.79 10.09
C GLU A 190 1.97 18.31 9.97
N ALA A 191 1.97 17.76 8.75
CA ALA A 191 2.39 16.39 8.48
C ALA A 191 3.40 16.34 7.34
N VAL A 192 4.30 15.37 7.38
CA VAL A 192 5.20 15.08 6.26
C VAL A 192 4.81 13.76 5.61
N MET A 193 5.02 13.64 4.30
CA MET A 193 4.90 12.37 3.58
C MET A 193 6.28 11.79 3.31
N VAL A 194 6.44 10.50 3.56
CA VAL A 194 7.65 9.73 3.28
C VAL A 194 7.30 8.62 2.30
N GLY A 195 7.95 8.59 1.14
CA GLY A 195 7.66 7.57 0.14
C GLY A 195 8.78 7.41 -0.89
N ASN A 196 8.64 6.42 -1.77
CA ASN A 196 9.63 6.09 -2.79
C ASN A 196 9.21 6.50 -4.21
N SER A 197 7.98 6.96 -4.41
CA SER A 197 7.48 7.42 -5.70
C SER A 197 7.46 8.94 -5.78
N LEU A 198 8.31 9.53 -6.64
CA LEU A 198 8.32 10.98 -6.86
C LEU A 198 6.96 11.49 -7.34
N ALA A 199 6.28 10.76 -8.22
CA ALA A 199 5.00 11.17 -8.77
C ALA A 199 3.83 10.97 -7.80
N GLU A 200 3.76 9.81 -7.14
CA GLU A 200 2.62 9.43 -6.30
C GLU A 200 2.73 10.02 -4.89
N ASP A 201 3.90 9.87 -4.25
CA ASP A 201 4.10 10.28 -2.86
C ASP A 201 4.49 11.74 -2.75
N ILE A 202 5.57 12.11 -3.42
CA ILE A 202 6.21 13.41 -3.23
C ILE A 202 5.38 14.52 -3.89
N ALA A 203 5.17 14.45 -5.19
CA ALA A 203 4.37 15.44 -5.90
C ALA A 203 2.91 15.48 -5.40
N GLY A 204 2.35 14.31 -5.02
CA GLY A 204 1.01 14.22 -4.44
C GLY A 204 0.88 14.99 -3.14
N ALA A 205 1.82 14.81 -2.21
CA ALA A 205 1.87 15.50 -0.94
C ALA A 205 2.16 17.00 -1.09
N GLN A 206 3.15 17.36 -1.90
CA GLN A 206 3.55 18.75 -2.13
C GLN A 206 2.44 19.61 -2.75
N ARG A 207 1.60 19.05 -3.62
CA ARG A 207 0.41 19.74 -4.17
C ARG A 207 -0.59 20.15 -3.09
N LEU A 208 -0.57 19.47 -1.93
CA LEU A 208 -1.40 19.83 -0.77
C LEU A 208 -0.69 20.79 0.20
N GLY A 209 0.59 21.07 -0.01
CA GLY A 209 1.43 21.84 0.90
C GLY A 209 2.01 21.02 2.05
N MET A 210 2.09 19.70 1.89
CA MET A 210 2.79 18.81 2.82
C MET A 210 4.27 18.75 2.44
N PRO A 211 5.23 18.92 3.36
CA PRO A 211 6.62 18.55 3.13
C PRO A 211 6.74 17.07 2.81
N ALA A 212 7.69 16.71 1.94
CA ALA A 212 7.82 15.33 1.48
C ALA A 212 9.28 14.86 1.39
N ALA A 213 9.54 13.67 1.95
CA ALA A 213 10.83 13.02 1.91
C ALA A 213 10.82 11.82 0.96
N TRP A 214 11.78 11.81 0.05
CA TRP A 214 11.91 10.77 -0.96
C TRP A 214 12.97 9.75 -0.60
N LYS A 215 12.55 8.50 -0.43
CA LYS A 215 13.46 7.36 -0.41
C LYS A 215 13.89 7.05 -1.83
N ARG A 216 15.21 7.16 -2.11
CA ARG A 216 15.72 6.96 -3.48
C ARG A 216 15.29 5.61 -4.03
N SER A 217 14.76 5.66 -5.24
CA SER A 217 14.42 4.51 -6.07
C SER A 217 14.94 4.73 -7.48
N ALA A 218 14.92 3.68 -8.32
CA ALA A 218 15.37 3.77 -9.70
C ALA A 218 14.44 4.59 -10.62
N ALA A 219 13.27 5.03 -10.12
CA ALA A 219 12.31 5.79 -10.90
C ALA A 219 12.52 7.28 -10.72
N ASP A 220 12.97 7.96 -11.78
CA ASP A 220 12.97 9.42 -11.87
C ASP A 220 11.61 9.94 -12.32
N ALA A 221 11.14 11.01 -11.68
CA ALA A 221 10.07 11.85 -12.20
C ALA A 221 10.67 13.24 -12.43
N ASP A 222 10.87 13.60 -13.68
CA ASP A 222 11.45 14.87 -14.07
C ASP A 222 10.71 16.06 -13.43
N GLY A 223 11.46 16.94 -12.79
CA GLY A 223 10.95 18.19 -12.23
C GLY A 223 10.34 18.13 -10.82
N VAL A 224 10.27 16.97 -10.19
CA VAL A 224 9.85 16.87 -8.77
C VAL A 224 11.07 16.98 -7.87
N VAL A 225 11.08 18.00 -7.00
CA VAL A 225 12.16 18.24 -6.04
C VAL A 225 11.65 17.90 -4.63
N PRO A 226 12.12 16.81 -4.00
CA PRO A 226 11.77 16.47 -2.61
C PRO A 226 12.33 17.50 -1.63
N ASP A 227 11.67 17.71 -0.49
CA ASP A 227 12.20 18.54 0.60
C ASP A 227 13.35 17.86 1.34
N PHE A 228 13.38 16.53 1.30
CA PHE A 228 14.45 15.69 1.83
C PHE A 228 14.61 14.42 0.97
N THR A 229 15.83 13.92 0.87
CA THR A 229 16.15 12.70 0.11
C THR A 229 17.02 11.80 0.96
N PHE A 230 16.73 10.49 0.99
CA PHE A 230 17.42 9.53 1.82
C PHE A 230 17.51 8.15 1.14
N ASP A 231 18.44 7.33 1.59
CA ASP A 231 18.62 5.94 1.16
C ASP A 231 18.17 4.97 2.25
N ARG A 232 18.47 5.25 3.51
CA ARG A 232 18.11 4.44 4.67
C ARG A 232 17.06 5.17 5.49
N VAL A 233 16.08 4.41 5.99
CA VAL A 233 14.95 4.99 6.77
C VAL A 233 15.44 5.77 7.99
N SER A 234 16.55 5.33 8.59
CA SER A 234 17.18 6.00 9.74
C SER A 234 17.67 7.42 9.45
N GLU A 235 17.98 7.77 8.19
CA GLU A 235 18.42 9.12 7.83
C GLU A 235 17.31 10.17 7.97
N LEU A 236 16.04 9.75 8.05
CA LEU A 236 14.91 10.64 8.36
C LEU A 236 15.09 11.35 9.71
N LEU A 237 15.81 10.73 10.65
CA LEU A 237 16.07 11.30 11.97
C LEU A 237 17.00 12.53 11.94
N ASP A 238 17.73 12.71 10.84
CA ASP A 238 18.62 13.86 10.58
C ASP A 238 17.91 14.99 9.84
N TRP A 239 16.70 14.77 9.31
CA TRP A 239 15.93 15.82 8.68
C TRP A 239 15.46 16.83 9.72
N SER A 240 15.79 18.12 9.53
CA SER A 240 15.49 19.18 10.50
C SER A 240 14.03 19.26 10.97
N LEU A 241 13.09 18.89 10.12
CA LEU A 241 11.66 18.79 10.50
C LEU A 241 11.36 17.66 11.48
N LEU A 242 12.20 16.63 11.54
CA LEU A 242 12.01 15.42 12.35
C LEU A 242 13.11 15.23 13.42
N ALA A 243 14.16 16.04 13.38
CA ALA A 243 15.33 15.92 14.27
C ALA A 243 15.00 16.22 15.74
N GLU A 244 14.04 17.13 15.99
CA GLU A 244 13.60 17.52 17.33
C GLU A 244 12.24 16.90 17.66
N ALA A 245 11.88 16.89 18.97
CA ALA A 245 10.56 16.46 19.41
C ALA A 245 9.43 17.27 18.76
N ALA A 246 8.34 16.59 18.42
CA ALA A 246 7.13 17.24 17.94
C ALA A 246 6.65 18.25 18.99
N ARG A 247 6.48 19.52 18.59
CA ARG A 247 5.98 20.54 19.52
C ARG A 247 4.50 20.27 19.77
N VAL A 248 4.21 19.89 21.00
CA VAL A 248 2.81 19.81 21.50
C VAL A 248 2.36 21.23 21.79
N CYS A 249 1.36 21.70 21.05
CA CYS A 249 0.63 22.92 21.38
C CYS A 249 -0.55 22.57 22.29
#